data_19c156bc031b75a9fb1f05cff19c73b1
#
_entry.id   19c156bc031b75a9fb1f05cff19c73b1
#
_cell.length_a   1.000
_cell.length_b   1.000
_cell.length_c   1.000
_cell.angle_alpha   90.00
_cell.angle_beta   90.00
_cell.angle_gamma   90.00
#
_symmetry.space_group_name_H-M   'P 1'
#
loop_
_entity.id
_entity.type
_entity.pdbx_description
1 polymer ?
#
loop_
_entity_poly.entity_id
_entity_poly.type
_entity_poly.pdbx_seq_one_letter_code
_entity_poly.pdbx_strand_id
1 'polypeptide(L)'
;RPEFLQQAEKVEKYIFNNPTLPADLIPYWDFNAPGIPNEPRDASAASCMASALYELSTYVPEKKEQYKQEADKILQNLTHSYRAQLNGDKGFLLLHSTGSKPHDSEIDVPLSYADYYFLEALLRKAKLEKEESLF
;
A
#
# COMPACT_ATOMS: atom_id res chain seq x y z
N ARG A 1 -8.81 12.67 -16.95
CA ARG A 1 -8.00 13.86 -17.25
C ARG A 1 -6.54 13.42 -17.36
N PRO A 2 -5.89 13.61 -18.52
CA PRO A 2 -4.55 13.09 -18.78
C PRO A 2 -3.49 13.54 -17.78
N GLU A 3 -3.59 14.78 -17.31
CA GLU A 3 -2.65 15.34 -16.33
C GLU A 3 -2.63 14.60 -14.99
N PHE A 4 -3.77 14.11 -14.53
CA PHE A 4 -3.84 13.32 -13.30
C PHE A 4 -3.24 11.92 -13.48
N LEU A 5 -3.50 11.31 -14.63
CA LEU A 5 -2.90 10.01 -14.94
C LEU A 5 -1.37 10.11 -15.03
N GLN A 6 -0.86 11.13 -15.73
CA GLN A 6 0.59 11.39 -15.81
C GLN A 6 1.20 11.62 -14.42
N GLN A 7 0.50 12.32 -13.53
CA GLN A 7 0.98 12.54 -12.16
C GLN A 7 0.97 11.23 -11.35
N ALA A 8 -0.05 10.40 -11.49
CA ALA A 8 -0.11 9.09 -10.82
C ALA A 8 1.04 8.18 -11.25
N GLU A 9 1.35 8.12 -12.55
CA GLU A 9 2.49 7.36 -13.05
C GLU A 9 3.85 7.90 -12.56
N LYS A 10 3.99 9.23 -12.39
CA LYS A 10 5.20 9.82 -11.81
C LYS A 10 5.37 9.44 -10.34
N VAL A 11 4.30 9.44 -9.58
CA VAL A 11 4.30 9.03 -8.17
C VAL A 11 4.65 7.55 -8.04
N GLU A 12 4.01 6.70 -8.84
CA GLU A 12 4.33 5.27 -8.89
C GLU A 12 5.82 5.05 -9.18
N LYS A 13 6.33 5.65 -10.25
CA LYS A 13 7.74 5.55 -10.63
C LYS A 13 8.69 6.04 -9.53
N TYR A 14 8.35 7.12 -8.84
CA TYR A 14 9.15 7.62 -7.71
C TYR A 14 9.21 6.61 -6.57
N ILE A 15 8.07 6.03 -6.20
CA ILE A 15 7.97 5.08 -5.09
C ILE A 15 8.74 3.80 -5.42
N PHE A 16 8.45 3.17 -6.56
CA PHE A 16 8.97 1.84 -6.88
C PHE A 16 10.44 1.83 -7.37
N ASN A 17 10.96 2.98 -7.79
CA ASN A 17 12.39 3.14 -8.06
C ASN A 17 13.17 3.72 -6.87
N ASN A 18 12.53 3.97 -5.75
CA ASN A 18 13.22 4.51 -4.58
C ASN A 18 14.13 3.45 -3.96
N PRO A 19 15.43 3.72 -3.78
CA PRO A 19 16.38 2.73 -3.27
C PRO A 19 16.13 2.34 -1.81
N THR A 20 15.35 3.11 -1.07
CA THR A 20 14.99 2.82 0.32
C THR A 20 13.70 2.03 0.44
N LEU A 21 12.95 1.80 -0.65
CA LEU A 21 11.78 0.93 -0.61
C LEU A 21 12.23 -0.51 -0.33
N PRO A 22 11.77 -1.13 0.77
CA PRO A 22 12.14 -2.50 1.10
C PRO A 22 11.67 -3.51 0.07
N ALA A 23 12.33 -4.67 0.04
CA ALA A 23 12.01 -5.74 -0.91
C ALA A 23 10.58 -6.31 -0.78
N ASP A 24 9.95 -6.15 0.39
CA ASP A 24 8.56 -6.54 0.63
C ASP A 24 7.54 -5.50 0.13
N LEU A 25 8.00 -4.36 -0.37
CA LEU A 25 7.21 -3.22 -0.86
C LEU A 25 6.36 -2.53 0.22
N ILE A 26 6.65 -2.76 1.49
CA ILE A 26 6.03 -2.02 2.59
C ILE A 26 6.97 -0.88 2.98
N PRO A 27 6.63 0.38 2.75
CA PRO A 27 7.57 1.49 2.94
C PRO A 27 7.85 1.76 4.41
N TYR A 28 8.94 2.46 4.68
CA TYR A 28 9.13 3.16 5.93
C TYR A 28 8.20 4.39 5.99
N TRP A 29 8.02 4.95 7.19
CA TRP A 29 7.21 6.15 7.40
C TRP A 29 7.66 7.36 6.54
N ASP A 30 8.92 7.41 6.18
CA ASP A 30 9.52 8.37 5.26
C ASP A 30 10.65 7.70 4.48
N PHE A 31 10.72 7.92 3.17
CA PHE A 31 11.77 7.37 2.30
C PHE A 31 13.17 7.91 2.61
N ASN A 32 13.25 9.07 3.28
CA ASN A 32 14.51 9.73 3.66
C ASN A 32 14.76 9.64 5.17
N ALA A 33 14.04 8.77 5.89
CA ALA A 33 14.23 8.63 7.32
C ALA A 33 15.68 8.28 7.67
N PRO A 34 16.32 9.01 8.60
CA PRO A 34 17.77 8.90 8.81
C PRO A 34 18.23 7.60 9.45
N GLY A 35 17.31 6.88 10.09
CA GLY A 35 17.59 5.62 10.78
C GLY A 35 17.32 4.36 9.98
N ILE A 36 16.99 4.45 8.69
CA ILE A 36 16.80 3.28 7.84
C ILE A 36 18.05 2.39 7.88
N PRO A 37 17.92 1.06 8.08
CA PRO A 37 16.70 0.23 8.05
C PRO A 37 15.97 0.08 9.40
N ASN A 38 16.34 0.79 10.45
CA ASN A 38 15.78 0.65 11.81
C ASN A 38 14.67 1.70 12.07
N GLU A 39 13.86 1.96 11.08
CA GLU A 39 12.73 2.89 11.16
C GLU A 39 11.39 2.15 11.12
N PRO A 40 10.33 2.71 11.73
CA PRO A 40 9.00 2.11 11.63
C PRO A 40 8.49 2.06 10.20
N ARG A 41 7.76 0.97 9.91
CA ARG A 41 7.08 0.76 8.63
C ARG A 41 5.72 1.45 8.62
N ASP A 42 5.18 1.62 7.44
CA ASP A 42 3.82 2.15 7.28
C ASP A 42 2.96 1.22 6.40
N ALA A 43 2.25 0.32 7.06
CA ALA A 43 1.29 -0.56 6.40
C ALA A 43 0.11 0.21 5.77
N SER A 44 -0.20 1.41 6.28
CA SER A 44 -1.27 2.22 5.70
C SER A 44 -0.90 2.78 4.33
N ALA A 45 0.33 3.25 4.16
CA ALA A 45 0.84 3.66 2.86
C ALA A 45 0.86 2.48 1.87
N ALA A 46 1.32 1.31 2.30
CA ALA A 46 1.34 0.11 1.47
C ALA A 46 -0.06 -0.31 1.00
N SER A 47 -1.05 -0.31 1.89
CA SER A 47 -2.43 -0.65 1.53
C SER A 47 -3.04 0.35 0.54
N CYS A 48 -2.78 1.65 0.73
CA CYS A 48 -3.17 2.69 -0.20
C CYS A 48 -2.50 2.51 -1.59
N MET A 49 -1.20 2.20 -1.60
CA MET A 49 -0.45 1.91 -2.84
C MET A 49 -1.05 0.72 -3.59
N ALA A 50 -1.36 -0.39 -2.91
CA ALA A 50 -1.95 -1.56 -3.54
C ALA A 50 -3.31 -1.25 -4.17
N SER A 51 -4.17 -0.53 -3.45
CA SER A 51 -5.48 -0.09 -3.97
C SER A 51 -5.33 0.80 -5.21
N ALA A 52 -4.43 1.78 -5.15
CA ALA A 52 -4.17 2.70 -6.26
C ALA A 52 -3.59 2.00 -7.49
N LEU A 53 -2.68 1.02 -7.33
CA LEU A 53 -2.10 0.25 -8.42
C LEU A 53 -3.14 -0.59 -9.18
N TYR A 54 -4.08 -1.23 -8.47
CA TYR A 54 -5.18 -1.93 -9.14
C TYR A 54 -6.03 -0.97 -9.98
N GLU A 55 -6.35 0.22 -9.47
CA GLU A 55 -7.06 1.22 -10.25
C GLU A 55 -6.22 1.70 -11.45
N LEU A 56 -4.95 2.04 -11.22
CA LEU A 56 -4.05 2.51 -12.27
C LEU A 56 -3.89 1.48 -13.40
N SER A 57 -3.91 0.18 -13.08
CA SER A 57 -3.84 -0.91 -14.06
C SER A 57 -4.98 -0.90 -15.08
N THR A 58 -6.10 -0.25 -14.77
CA THR A 58 -7.25 -0.11 -15.68
C THR A 58 -7.10 1.05 -16.67
N TYR A 59 -6.22 2.01 -16.36
CA TYR A 59 -6.01 3.22 -17.19
C TYR A 59 -4.76 3.15 -18.06
N VAL A 60 -3.80 2.27 -17.76
CA VAL A 60 -2.50 2.15 -18.45
C VAL A 60 -2.31 0.73 -18.96
N PRO A 61 -2.90 0.38 -20.12
CA PRO A 61 -2.92 -1.00 -20.63
C PRO A 61 -1.53 -1.62 -20.80
N GLU A 62 -0.54 -0.82 -21.22
CA GLU A 62 0.83 -1.27 -21.45
C GLU A 62 1.60 -1.64 -20.16
N LYS A 63 1.14 -1.18 -19.00
CA LYS A 63 1.71 -1.51 -17.68
C LYS A 63 0.76 -2.30 -16.79
N LYS A 64 -0.37 -2.72 -17.31
CA LYS A 64 -1.44 -3.39 -16.55
C LYS A 64 -0.91 -4.53 -15.68
N GLU A 65 -0.14 -5.43 -16.29
CA GLU A 65 0.35 -6.62 -15.58
C GLU A 65 1.43 -6.25 -14.55
N GLN A 66 2.28 -5.26 -14.82
CA GLN A 66 3.26 -4.76 -13.86
C GLN A 66 2.56 -4.23 -12.60
N TYR A 67 1.60 -3.33 -12.76
CA TYR A 67 0.88 -2.72 -11.64
C TYR A 67 0.10 -3.75 -10.82
N LYS A 68 -0.51 -4.73 -11.48
CA LYS A 68 -1.19 -5.85 -10.79
C LYS A 68 -0.22 -6.69 -9.97
N GLN A 69 0.95 -7.05 -10.53
CA GLN A 69 1.97 -7.82 -9.83
C GLN A 69 2.53 -7.09 -8.61
N GLU A 70 2.78 -5.79 -8.72
CA GLU A 70 3.21 -4.94 -7.60
C GLU A 70 2.16 -4.89 -6.50
N ALA A 71 0.89 -4.66 -6.86
CA ALA A 71 -0.23 -4.68 -5.93
C ALA A 71 -0.43 -6.04 -5.26
N ASP A 72 -0.35 -7.13 -6.02
CA ASP A 72 -0.45 -8.50 -5.51
C ASP A 72 0.65 -8.80 -4.49
N LYS A 73 1.88 -8.38 -4.78
CA LYS A 73 3.01 -8.56 -3.86
C LYS A 73 2.84 -7.77 -2.56
N ILE A 74 2.36 -6.53 -2.64
CA ILE A 74 2.04 -5.74 -1.44
C ILE A 74 0.96 -6.43 -0.62
N LEU A 75 -0.17 -6.82 -1.23
CA LEU A 75 -1.25 -7.49 -0.50
C LEU A 75 -0.81 -8.82 0.12
N GLN A 76 0.00 -9.59 -0.58
CA GLN A 76 0.54 -10.85 -0.07
C GLN A 76 1.41 -10.60 1.17
N ASN A 77 2.30 -9.61 1.12
CA ASN A 77 3.18 -9.28 2.25
C ASN A 77 2.40 -8.68 3.42
N LEU A 78 1.43 -7.81 3.17
CA LEU A 78 0.52 -7.29 4.21
C LEU A 78 -0.24 -8.43 4.89
N THR A 79 -0.79 -9.35 4.11
CA THR A 79 -1.54 -10.49 4.63
C THR A 79 -0.67 -11.44 5.45
N HIS A 80 0.56 -11.68 5.01
CA HIS A 80 1.44 -12.65 5.65
C HIS A 80 2.11 -12.10 6.92
N SER A 81 2.54 -10.85 6.91
CA SER A 81 3.46 -10.32 7.94
C SER A 81 2.89 -9.15 8.75
N TYR A 82 1.79 -8.54 8.32
CA TYR A 82 1.22 -7.34 8.94
C TYR A 82 -0.21 -7.54 9.44
N ARG A 83 -0.79 -8.72 9.28
CA ARG A 83 -2.13 -9.04 9.78
C ARG A 83 -2.16 -9.15 11.29
N ALA A 84 -3.16 -8.51 11.90
CA ALA A 84 -3.53 -8.75 13.28
C ALA A 84 -4.05 -10.18 13.47
N GLN A 85 -3.91 -10.72 14.67
CA GLN A 85 -4.53 -11.99 15.02
C GLN A 85 -6.05 -11.86 15.03
N LEU A 86 -6.73 -12.92 14.64
CA LEU A 86 -8.20 -12.95 14.65
C LEU A 86 -8.72 -12.70 16.08
N ASN A 87 -9.65 -11.75 16.21
CA ASN A 87 -10.21 -11.29 17.49
C ASN A 87 -9.19 -10.59 18.41
N GLY A 88 -8.00 -10.25 17.91
CA GLY A 88 -7.00 -9.44 18.60
C GLY A 88 -7.11 -7.95 18.24
N ASP A 89 -6.24 -7.14 18.84
CA ASP A 89 -5.99 -5.74 18.49
C ASP A 89 -7.26 -4.89 18.26
N LYS A 90 -8.26 -5.07 19.10
CA LYS A 90 -9.54 -4.32 19.07
C LYS A 90 -10.28 -4.40 17.71
N GLY A 91 -10.05 -5.46 16.95
CA GLY A 91 -10.70 -5.69 15.66
C GLY A 91 -10.02 -5.06 14.46
N PHE A 92 -8.87 -4.45 14.60
CA PHE A 92 -8.06 -4.00 13.46
C PHE A 92 -7.56 -5.17 12.62
N LEU A 93 -7.44 -4.95 11.31
CA LEU A 93 -6.96 -5.95 10.35
C LEU A 93 -5.45 -5.90 10.17
N LEU A 94 -4.86 -4.70 10.12
CA LEU A 94 -3.44 -4.48 9.92
C LEU A 94 -2.77 -3.83 11.13
N LEU A 95 -1.54 -4.25 11.38
CA LEU A 95 -0.62 -3.67 12.34
C LEU A 95 0.47 -2.86 11.63
N HIS A 96 1.32 -2.18 12.40
CA HIS A 96 2.55 -1.55 11.92
C HIS A 96 2.33 -0.41 10.92
N SER A 97 1.36 0.47 11.19
CA SER A 97 1.20 1.74 10.47
C SER A 97 1.82 2.88 11.25
N THR A 98 2.25 3.94 10.53
CA THR A 98 2.84 5.13 11.14
C THR A 98 2.24 6.38 10.53
N GLY A 99 1.39 7.06 11.28
CA GLY A 99 0.62 8.21 10.81
C GLY A 99 1.29 9.57 11.06
N SER A 100 1.99 9.75 12.18
CA SER A 100 2.48 11.07 12.58
C SER A 100 3.76 11.02 13.41
N LYS A 101 4.81 10.38 12.92
CA LYS A 101 6.11 10.28 13.61
C LYS A 101 6.70 11.64 14.00
N PRO A 102 6.65 12.72 13.18
CA PRO A 102 7.18 14.02 13.57
C PRO A 102 6.51 14.64 14.81
N HIS A 103 5.28 14.22 15.13
CA HIS A 103 4.54 14.67 16.31
C HIS A 103 4.56 13.64 17.45
N ASP A 104 5.44 12.63 17.35
CA ASP A 104 5.55 11.52 18.31
C ASP A 104 4.20 10.84 18.59
N SER A 105 3.40 10.65 17.54
CA SER A 105 2.05 10.10 17.59
C SER A 105 1.84 9.07 16.47
N GLU A 106 0.98 8.09 16.71
CA GLU A 106 0.60 7.05 15.76
C GLU A 106 1.83 6.35 15.13
N ILE A 107 2.78 5.94 15.98
CA ILE A 107 4.00 5.27 15.56
C ILE A 107 3.86 3.77 15.80
N ASP A 108 4.01 2.98 14.73
CA ASP A 108 3.92 1.51 14.79
C ASP A 108 2.63 1.00 15.44
N VAL A 109 1.49 1.50 14.97
CA VAL A 109 0.15 1.23 15.52
C VAL A 109 -0.81 0.76 14.43
N PRO A 110 -1.92 0.08 14.77
CA PRO A 110 -3.00 -0.13 13.82
C PRO A 110 -3.75 1.18 13.54
N LEU A 111 -4.15 1.42 12.29
CA LEU A 111 -4.91 2.60 11.88
C LEU A 111 -6.12 2.20 11.03
N SER A 112 -7.27 2.82 11.27
CA SER A 112 -8.53 2.49 10.59
C SER A 112 -8.47 2.71 9.07
N TYR A 113 -7.76 3.72 8.61
CA TYR A 113 -7.61 3.95 7.18
C TYR A 113 -6.66 2.95 6.50
N ALA A 114 -5.74 2.31 7.23
CA ALA A 114 -4.98 1.18 6.72
C ALA A 114 -5.91 0.01 6.38
N ASP A 115 -6.83 -0.32 7.28
CA ASP A 115 -7.82 -1.36 7.08
C ASP A 115 -8.76 -1.02 5.92
N TYR A 116 -9.20 0.24 5.81
CA TYR A 116 -10.04 0.69 4.71
C TYR A 116 -9.39 0.40 3.35
N TYR A 117 -8.17 0.89 3.14
CA TYR A 117 -7.47 0.69 1.86
C TYR A 117 -7.07 -0.76 1.62
N PHE A 118 -6.78 -1.52 2.66
CA PHE A 118 -6.54 -2.95 2.54
C PHE A 118 -7.77 -3.70 2.01
N LEU A 119 -8.94 -3.43 2.57
CA LEU A 119 -10.20 -4.02 2.10
C LEU A 119 -10.57 -3.54 0.70
N GLU A 120 -10.36 -2.26 0.40
CA GLU A 120 -10.58 -1.73 -0.95
C GLU A 120 -9.67 -2.40 -1.98
N ALA A 121 -8.38 -2.59 -1.66
CA ALA A 121 -7.45 -3.29 -2.54
C ALA A 121 -7.86 -4.76 -2.79
N LEU A 122 -8.29 -5.48 -1.75
CA LEU A 122 -8.81 -6.83 -1.88
C LEU A 122 -10.07 -6.90 -2.75
N LEU A 123 -10.99 -5.93 -2.59
CA LEU A 123 -12.20 -5.84 -3.41
C LEU A 123 -11.86 -5.56 -4.87
N ARG A 124 -10.96 -4.61 -5.13
CA ARG A 124 -10.48 -4.27 -6.49
C ARG A 124 -9.82 -5.47 -7.15
N LYS A 125 -8.95 -6.18 -6.42
CA LYS A 125 -8.36 -7.44 -6.90
C LYS A 125 -9.43 -8.44 -7.31
N ALA A 126 -10.40 -8.72 -6.44
CA ALA A 126 -11.46 -9.68 -6.69
C ALA A 126 -12.33 -9.32 -7.92
N LYS A 127 -12.62 -8.03 -8.09
CA LYS A 127 -13.35 -7.54 -9.28
C LYS A 127 -12.55 -7.73 -10.56
N LEU A 128 -11.25 -7.36 -10.55
CA LEU A 128 -10.38 -7.51 -11.71
C LEU A 128 -10.18 -8.99 -12.13
N GLU A 129 -10.11 -9.91 -11.15
CA GLU A 129 -10.04 -11.36 -11.41
C GLU A 129 -11.32 -11.90 -12.06
N LYS A 130 -12.48 -11.29 -11.80
CA LYS A 130 -13.77 -11.61 -12.40
C LYS A 130 -14.08 -10.81 -13.67
N GLU A 131 -13.14 -9.97 -14.11
CA GLU A 131 -13.35 -9.04 -15.23
C GLU A 131 -14.51 -8.05 -15.00
N GLU A 132 -14.81 -7.76 -13.73
CA GLU A 132 -15.82 -6.78 -13.32
C GLU A 132 -15.25 -5.36 -13.32
N SER A 133 -16.11 -4.34 -13.53
CA SER A 133 -15.72 -2.92 -13.39
C SER A 133 -15.36 -2.60 -11.94
N LEU A 134 -14.36 -1.75 -11.74
CA LEU A 134 -13.99 -1.26 -10.41
C LEU A 134 -15.01 -0.25 -9.86
N PHE A 135 -15.80 0.38 -10.73
CA PHE A 135 -16.77 1.43 -10.41
C PHE A 135 -18.17 1.07 -10.88
#